data_ed0a714b0a7f17d83eb42e34f82547de
#
_entry.id   ed0a714b0a7f17d83eb42e34f82547de
#
_cell.length_a   1.000
_cell.length_b   1.000
_cell.length_c   1.000
_cell.angle_alpha   90.00
_cell.angle_beta   90.00
_cell.angle_gamma   90.00
#
_symmetry.space_group_name_H-M   'P 1'
#
loop_
_entity.id
_entity.type
_entity.pdbx_description
1 polymer ?
#
loop_
_entity_poly.entity_id
_entity_poly.type
_entity_poly.pdbx_seq_one_letter_code
_entity_poly.pdbx_strand_id
1 'polypeptide(L)'
;MINIAVLGYGTVGSGVVEVINTNHESINKRAGDEINIKYVLDLRDFPGDPVEKVLVHDYEVIVNDPEVDIVVEVMGGIEPAYTFVKRALQAGKSVSTSNKALVAKHGSELMEIAREKNINFLFEASCGGGIPIIRALNSSLTADEIDEITGILNGTTNYMLYKMSTENCDFDTVLKEAQAKGYAEADPTADVGGADACRKIAILSSLAYGKFLNYEDIYTEGITKITPADMEYAKELGMTIKLLATSRRIGDSFYAMVAPFLVGQSSPLYSVNDVFNAVFVHGNVLGDAMFYGSGAGKLPTASAVVADIVDMTKHKNTNIYIDWSPEKLTLVDYKDSVNSFFVRTSSGKETIENAFGSVEYADAGIAGEIGFTTKDMTEAEFEKAAAQIEVRNRIRLG
;
A
#
# COMPACT_ATOMS: atom_id res chain seq x y z
N MET A 1 -31.10 5.50 13.13
CA MET A 1 -30.26 6.48 12.41
C MET A 1 -28.88 6.48 13.03
N ILE A 2 -27.84 6.44 12.22
CA ILE A 2 -26.43 6.46 12.61
C ILE A 2 -25.84 7.81 12.23
N ASN A 3 -25.37 8.56 13.22
CA ASN A 3 -24.74 9.85 12.99
C ASN A 3 -23.23 9.69 12.83
N ILE A 4 -22.69 10.21 11.74
CA ILE A 4 -21.24 10.21 11.48
C ILE A 4 -20.66 11.62 11.53
N ALA A 5 -19.39 11.71 11.90
CA ALA A 5 -18.59 12.93 11.82
C ALA A 5 -17.35 12.67 10.95
N VAL A 6 -17.12 13.51 9.94
CA VAL A 6 -15.97 13.39 9.02
C VAL A 6 -14.91 14.40 9.43
N LEU A 7 -13.71 13.93 9.74
CA LEU A 7 -12.56 14.75 10.11
C LEU A 7 -11.66 14.98 8.87
N GLY A 8 -11.73 16.19 8.33
CA GLY A 8 -11.08 16.64 7.10
C GLY A 8 -12.03 16.65 5.90
N TYR A 9 -12.11 17.78 5.21
CA TYR A 9 -12.91 17.97 3.98
C TYR A 9 -12.00 18.25 2.78
N GLY A 10 -10.93 17.45 2.69
CA GLY A 10 -10.04 17.41 1.52
C GLY A 10 -10.59 16.46 0.44
N THR A 11 -9.69 15.92 -0.38
CA THR A 11 -10.05 15.01 -1.48
C THR A 11 -10.88 13.82 -1.02
N VAL A 12 -10.45 13.11 0.02
CA VAL A 12 -11.15 11.91 0.51
C VAL A 12 -12.43 12.29 1.26
N GLY A 13 -12.37 13.27 2.15
CA GLY A 13 -13.54 13.66 2.96
C GLY A 13 -14.69 14.19 2.11
N SER A 14 -14.42 15.06 1.12
CA SER A 14 -15.44 15.50 0.18
C SER A 14 -15.98 14.33 -0.67
N GLY A 15 -15.13 13.34 -0.97
CA GLY A 15 -15.54 12.10 -1.64
C GLY A 15 -16.48 11.26 -0.78
N VAL A 16 -16.22 11.12 0.53
CA VAL A 16 -17.11 10.39 1.45
C VAL A 16 -18.50 11.03 1.48
N VAL A 17 -18.56 12.37 1.61
CA VAL A 17 -19.83 13.11 1.57
C VAL A 17 -20.54 12.90 0.24
N GLU A 18 -19.80 12.97 -0.88
CA GLU A 18 -20.35 12.75 -2.22
C GLU A 18 -20.92 11.34 -2.40
N VAL A 19 -20.16 10.29 -2.00
CA VAL A 19 -20.60 8.89 -2.14
C VAL A 19 -21.85 8.61 -1.31
N ILE A 20 -21.89 9.08 -0.05
CA ILE A 20 -23.06 8.91 0.82
C ILE A 20 -24.30 9.59 0.22
N ASN A 21 -24.16 10.82 -0.27
CA ASN A 21 -25.27 11.54 -0.87
C ASN A 21 -25.75 10.93 -2.20
N THR A 22 -24.80 10.51 -3.06
CA THR A 22 -25.12 9.96 -4.39
C THR A 22 -25.79 8.58 -4.28
N ASN A 23 -25.33 7.75 -3.38
CA ASN A 23 -25.80 6.36 -3.24
C ASN A 23 -26.65 6.14 -1.96
N HIS A 24 -27.22 7.20 -1.41
CA HIS A 24 -27.91 7.24 -0.11
C HIS A 24 -28.87 6.06 0.12
N GLU A 25 -29.82 5.84 -0.78
CA GLU A 25 -30.82 4.78 -0.64
C GLU A 25 -30.18 3.37 -0.62
N SER A 26 -29.23 3.13 -1.53
CA SER A 26 -28.54 1.84 -1.61
C SER A 26 -27.65 1.57 -0.39
N ILE A 27 -26.97 2.60 0.12
CA ILE A 27 -26.11 2.54 1.29
C ILE A 27 -26.97 2.21 2.53
N ASN A 28 -28.03 2.98 2.78
CA ASN A 28 -28.93 2.78 3.92
C ASN A 28 -29.60 1.40 3.91
N LYS A 29 -30.05 0.95 2.72
CA LYS A 29 -30.60 -0.41 2.59
C LYS A 29 -29.59 -1.49 2.94
N ARG A 30 -28.32 -1.32 2.56
CA ARG A 30 -27.24 -2.29 2.87
C ARG A 30 -26.78 -2.20 4.33
N ALA A 31 -26.77 -1.01 4.89
CA ALA A 31 -26.43 -0.79 6.29
C ALA A 31 -27.53 -1.30 7.26
N GLY A 32 -28.78 -1.34 6.79
CA GLY A 32 -29.94 -1.70 7.63
C GLY A 32 -30.39 -0.54 8.52
N ASP A 33 -29.82 0.64 8.37
CA ASP A 33 -30.17 1.87 9.09
C ASP A 33 -29.86 3.10 8.23
N GLU A 34 -30.40 4.25 8.58
CA GLU A 34 -30.12 5.54 7.95
C GLU A 34 -28.78 6.09 8.44
N ILE A 35 -27.88 6.45 7.51
CA ILE A 35 -26.58 7.08 7.78
C ILE A 35 -26.69 8.58 7.52
N ASN A 36 -26.45 9.38 8.56
CA ASN A 36 -26.54 10.83 8.53
C ASN A 36 -25.18 11.49 8.81
N ILE A 37 -24.75 12.41 7.96
CA ILE A 37 -23.55 13.23 8.19
C ILE A 37 -23.94 14.37 9.12
N LYS A 38 -23.60 14.22 10.42
CA LYS A 38 -23.93 15.22 11.44
C LYS A 38 -22.94 16.36 11.50
N TYR A 39 -21.64 16.04 11.34
CA TYR A 39 -20.57 17.01 11.37
C TYR A 39 -19.50 16.73 10.31
N VAL A 40 -18.91 17.81 9.83
CA VAL A 40 -17.65 17.80 9.06
C VAL A 40 -16.68 18.75 9.76
N LEU A 41 -15.52 18.26 10.16
CA LEU A 41 -14.47 19.06 10.78
C LEU A 41 -13.46 19.48 9.71
N ASP A 42 -13.25 20.77 9.54
CA ASP A 42 -12.10 21.30 8.78
C ASP A 42 -11.75 22.69 9.35
N LEU A 43 -10.48 23.09 9.17
CA LEU A 43 -10.04 24.43 9.58
C LEU A 43 -10.42 25.51 8.58
N ARG A 44 -10.81 25.13 7.37
CA ARG A 44 -11.20 26.01 6.27
C ARG A 44 -12.70 26.18 6.23
N ASP A 45 -13.15 27.33 5.70
CA ASP A 45 -14.53 27.54 5.27
C ASP A 45 -14.72 27.11 3.82
N PHE A 46 -15.94 26.74 3.45
CA PHE A 46 -16.31 26.30 2.10
C PHE A 46 -17.54 27.08 1.59
N PRO A 47 -17.41 28.38 1.31
CA PRO A 47 -18.54 29.26 0.95
C PRO A 47 -19.32 28.75 -0.27
N GLY A 48 -20.62 28.53 -0.09
CA GLY A 48 -21.54 28.05 -1.12
C GLY A 48 -21.55 26.53 -1.29
N ASP A 49 -20.74 25.78 -0.55
CA ASP A 49 -20.81 24.31 -0.50
C ASP A 49 -21.91 23.88 0.49
N PRO A 50 -22.74 22.90 0.18
CA PRO A 50 -23.75 22.37 1.11
C PRO A 50 -23.20 21.91 2.47
N VAL A 51 -21.90 21.58 2.54
CA VAL A 51 -21.20 21.16 3.77
C VAL A 51 -21.21 22.23 4.85
N GLU A 52 -21.36 23.52 4.52
CA GLU A 52 -21.43 24.63 5.49
C GLU A 52 -22.47 24.40 6.59
N LYS A 53 -23.56 23.67 6.29
CA LYS A 53 -24.64 23.40 7.25
C LYS A 53 -24.20 22.46 8.40
N VAL A 54 -23.17 21.67 8.19
CA VAL A 54 -22.66 20.66 9.14
C VAL A 54 -21.18 20.88 9.46
N LEU A 55 -20.58 21.97 8.96
CA LEU A 55 -19.17 22.32 9.18
C LEU A 55 -18.95 22.77 10.63
N VAL A 56 -17.91 22.25 11.25
CA VAL A 56 -17.41 22.65 12.57
C VAL A 56 -15.89 22.80 12.50
N HIS A 57 -15.35 23.67 13.37
CA HIS A 57 -13.90 23.94 13.43
C HIS A 57 -13.25 23.45 14.72
N ASP A 58 -14.05 22.91 15.65
CA ASP A 58 -13.59 22.44 16.93
C ASP A 58 -13.95 20.95 17.10
N TYR A 59 -12.91 20.11 17.29
CA TYR A 59 -13.07 18.68 17.52
C TYR A 59 -13.87 18.37 18.80
N GLU A 60 -13.85 19.26 19.81
CA GLU A 60 -14.59 19.07 21.06
C GLU A 60 -16.09 18.96 20.82
N VAL A 61 -16.63 19.63 19.81
CA VAL A 61 -18.03 19.51 19.40
C VAL A 61 -18.40 18.07 19.02
N ILE A 62 -17.47 17.36 18.36
CA ILE A 62 -17.68 15.99 17.87
C ILE A 62 -17.47 14.97 18.97
N VAL A 63 -16.35 15.05 19.71
CA VAL A 63 -15.99 14.01 20.68
C VAL A 63 -16.91 14.00 21.87
N ASN A 64 -17.45 15.16 22.28
CA ASN A 64 -18.36 15.30 23.40
C ASN A 64 -19.85 15.12 23.05
N ASP A 65 -20.20 15.02 21.77
CA ASP A 65 -21.59 14.80 21.35
C ASP A 65 -21.94 13.31 21.47
N PRO A 66 -22.87 12.91 22.40
CA PRO A 66 -23.23 11.50 22.58
C PRO A 66 -24.04 10.90 21.41
N GLU A 67 -24.55 11.73 20.50
CA GLU A 67 -25.30 11.27 19.33
C GLU A 67 -24.40 10.92 18.15
N VAL A 68 -23.08 11.21 18.18
CA VAL A 68 -22.13 10.79 17.15
C VAL A 68 -21.73 9.34 17.42
N ASP A 69 -22.09 8.45 16.50
CA ASP A 69 -21.82 7.01 16.57
C ASP A 69 -20.46 6.64 15.95
N ILE A 70 -20.11 7.27 14.82
CA ILE A 70 -18.93 6.94 14.01
C ILE A 70 -18.14 8.21 13.66
N VAL A 71 -16.82 8.13 13.83
CA VAL A 71 -15.88 9.16 13.39
C VAL A 71 -15.10 8.64 12.19
N VAL A 72 -15.02 9.43 11.14
CA VAL A 72 -14.32 9.13 9.89
C VAL A 72 -13.10 10.04 9.78
N GLU A 73 -11.89 9.51 9.99
CA GLU A 73 -10.64 10.26 9.92
C GLU A 73 -10.02 10.14 8.52
N VAL A 74 -9.90 11.27 7.83
CA VAL A 74 -9.35 11.39 6.48
C VAL A 74 -8.47 12.65 6.30
N MET A 75 -7.80 13.06 7.40
CA MET A 75 -6.97 14.27 7.41
C MET A 75 -5.57 14.05 6.86
N GLY A 76 -4.96 12.90 7.18
CA GLY A 76 -3.56 12.62 6.86
C GLY A 76 -2.58 13.12 7.93
N GLY A 77 -1.34 12.62 7.87
CA GLY A 77 -0.35 12.82 8.93
C GLY A 77 -0.62 11.96 10.16
N ILE A 78 0.28 11.94 11.14
CA ILE A 78 0.08 11.16 12.38
C ILE A 78 -0.63 12.02 13.42
N GLU A 79 -0.18 13.25 13.62
CA GLU A 79 -0.86 14.21 14.51
C GLU A 79 -1.52 15.33 13.69
N PRO A 80 -2.69 15.79 14.06
CA PRO A 80 -3.49 15.44 15.24
C PRO A 80 -4.39 14.18 15.08
N ALA A 81 -4.30 13.46 13.96
CA ALA A 81 -5.16 12.31 13.65
C ALA A 81 -5.14 11.24 14.76
N TYR A 82 -3.94 10.85 15.24
CA TYR A 82 -3.81 9.87 16.32
C TYR A 82 -4.53 10.32 17.60
N THR A 83 -4.28 11.55 18.03
CA THR A 83 -4.95 12.11 19.22
C THR A 83 -6.46 12.09 19.08
N PHE A 84 -7.00 12.49 17.93
CA PHE A 84 -8.44 12.54 17.69
C PHE A 84 -9.06 11.14 17.62
N VAL A 85 -8.44 10.23 16.86
CA VAL A 85 -8.90 8.84 16.75
C VAL A 85 -8.90 8.15 18.11
N LYS A 86 -7.81 8.25 18.87
CA LYS A 86 -7.71 7.66 20.20
C LYS A 86 -8.80 8.17 21.15
N ARG A 87 -9.03 9.49 21.17
CA ARG A 87 -10.09 10.10 22.00
C ARG A 87 -11.48 9.70 21.56
N ALA A 88 -11.74 9.58 20.25
CA ALA A 88 -13.03 9.08 19.75
C ALA A 88 -13.31 7.66 20.22
N LEU A 89 -12.34 6.75 20.07
CA LEU A 89 -12.45 5.37 20.55
C LEU A 89 -12.65 5.30 22.08
N GLN A 90 -11.89 6.08 22.85
CA GLN A 90 -12.05 6.16 24.30
C GLN A 90 -13.44 6.69 24.71
N ALA A 91 -14.03 7.59 23.92
CA ALA A 91 -15.38 8.09 24.09
C ALA A 91 -16.48 7.11 23.62
N GLY A 92 -16.12 5.90 23.17
CA GLY A 92 -17.06 4.87 22.74
C GLY A 92 -17.61 5.06 21.32
N LYS A 93 -16.92 5.85 20.48
CA LYS A 93 -17.29 6.06 19.07
C LYS A 93 -16.46 5.15 18.18
N SER A 94 -17.10 4.43 17.25
CA SER A 94 -16.38 3.66 16.22
C SER A 94 -15.63 4.60 15.28
N VAL A 95 -14.51 4.12 14.72
CA VAL A 95 -13.67 4.96 13.84
C VAL A 95 -13.32 4.22 12.55
N SER A 96 -13.49 4.90 11.40
CA SER A 96 -12.86 4.51 10.13
C SER A 96 -11.75 5.50 9.78
N THR A 97 -10.62 5.00 9.27
CA THR A 97 -9.53 5.85 8.81
C THR A 97 -8.95 5.42 7.47
N SER A 98 -8.54 6.39 6.65
CA SER A 98 -7.74 6.16 5.44
C SER A 98 -6.23 6.35 5.67
N ASN A 99 -5.82 6.65 6.89
CA ASN A 99 -4.48 7.10 7.24
C ASN A 99 -3.52 5.94 7.49
N LYS A 100 -2.83 5.50 6.43
CA LYS A 100 -1.85 4.40 6.50
C LYS A 100 -0.70 4.65 7.49
N ALA A 101 -0.27 5.91 7.66
CA ALA A 101 0.82 6.22 8.61
C ALA A 101 0.37 6.03 10.06
N LEU A 102 -0.86 6.42 10.37
CA LEU A 102 -1.51 6.18 11.65
C LEU A 102 -1.64 4.68 11.92
N VAL A 103 -2.21 3.93 10.97
CA VAL A 103 -2.46 2.48 11.12
C VAL A 103 -1.15 1.70 11.24
N ALA A 104 -0.15 1.97 10.38
CA ALA A 104 1.14 1.28 10.43
C ALA A 104 1.90 1.50 11.75
N LYS A 105 1.68 2.62 12.43
CA LYS A 105 2.38 2.96 13.67
C LYS A 105 1.60 2.63 14.94
N HIS A 106 0.29 2.83 14.93
CA HIS A 106 -0.57 2.78 16.13
C HIS A 106 -1.76 1.82 15.98
N GLY A 107 -1.84 1.06 14.87
CA GLY A 107 -2.99 0.20 14.56
C GLY A 107 -3.33 -0.78 15.69
N SER A 108 -2.34 -1.52 16.20
CA SER A 108 -2.55 -2.50 17.27
C SER A 108 -3.12 -1.88 18.56
N GLU A 109 -2.59 -0.73 18.98
CA GLU A 109 -3.08 -0.01 20.16
C GLU A 109 -4.53 0.48 19.97
N LEU A 110 -4.84 1.06 18.81
CA LEU A 110 -6.18 1.59 18.52
C LEU A 110 -7.23 0.49 18.41
N MET A 111 -6.86 -0.67 17.84
CA MET A 111 -7.72 -1.85 17.80
C MET A 111 -7.97 -2.43 19.19
N GLU A 112 -6.98 -2.42 20.09
CA GLU A 112 -7.17 -2.87 21.45
C GLU A 112 -8.17 -1.99 22.20
N ILE A 113 -8.08 -0.66 22.09
CA ILE A 113 -9.05 0.27 22.66
C ILE A 113 -10.46 0.00 22.10
N ALA A 114 -10.57 -0.20 20.78
CA ALA A 114 -11.86 -0.49 20.15
C ALA A 114 -12.47 -1.82 20.67
N ARG A 115 -11.65 -2.85 20.82
CA ARG A 115 -12.05 -4.16 21.37
C ARG A 115 -12.52 -4.04 22.82
N GLU A 116 -11.77 -3.34 23.68
CA GLU A 116 -12.15 -3.11 25.08
C GLU A 116 -13.48 -2.37 25.24
N LYS A 117 -13.77 -1.45 24.30
CA LYS A 117 -15.02 -0.69 24.26
C LYS A 117 -16.15 -1.37 23.51
N ASN A 118 -15.92 -2.56 22.93
CA ASN A 118 -16.86 -3.29 22.08
C ASN A 118 -17.40 -2.46 20.90
N ILE A 119 -16.52 -1.67 20.27
CA ILE A 119 -16.75 -0.84 19.11
C ILE A 119 -15.72 -1.18 18.01
N ASN A 120 -15.72 -0.47 16.90
CA ASN A 120 -14.92 -0.80 15.72
C ASN A 120 -13.87 0.27 15.41
N PHE A 121 -12.67 -0.19 15.04
CA PHE A 121 -11.64 0.59 14.35
C PHE A 121 -11.35 -0.10 13.03
N LEU A 122 -11.82 0.49 11.91
CA LEU A 122 -11.68 -0.06 10.56
C LEU A 122 -10.83 0.89 9.70
N PHE A 123 -10.10 0.32 8.73
CA PHE A 123 -9.12 1.07 7.97
C PHE A 123 -8.91 0.55 6.54
N GLU A 124 -10.00 0.05 5.89
CA GLU A 124 -9.95 -0.49 4.52
C GLU A 124 -9.25 0.47 3.56
N ALA A 125 -9.55 1.77 3.65
CA ALA A 125 -9.00 2.79 2.78
C ALA A 125 -7.52 3.12 3.01
N SER A 126 -6.87 2.53 4.02
CA SER A 126 -5.45 2.74 4.30
C SER A 126 -4.52 1.98 3.33
N CYS A 127 -5.00 0.90 2.71
CA CYS A 127 -4.26 0.11 1.73
C CYS A 127 -5.09 -0.13 0.47
N GLY A 128 -4.47 0.03 -0.70
CA GLY A 128 -5.11 -0.30 -1.98
C GLY A 128 -6.25 0.63 -2.43
N GLY A 129 -6.47 1.76 -1.78
CA GLY A 129 -7.50 2.73 -2.14
C GLY A 129 -8.89 2.11 -2.17
N GLY A 130 -9.44 1.85 -3.38
CA GLY A 130 -10.73 1.19 -3.57
C GLY A 130 -10.68 -0.35 -3.60
N ILE A 131 -9.51 -0.95 -3.47
CA ILE A 131 -9.33 -2.42 -3.48
C ILE A 131 -9.70 -2.99 -2.09
N PRO A 132 -10.68 -3.91 -1.97
CA PRO A 132 -11.15 -4.43 -0.68
C PRO A 132 -10.22 -5.52 -0.14
N ILE A 133 -8.95 -5.21 0.15
CA ILE A 133 -7.94 -6.19 0.56
C ILE A 133 -7.94 -6.47 2.06
N ILE A 134 -8.11 -5.44 2.90
CA ILE A 134 -8.09 -5.60 4.36
C ILE A 134 -9.29 -6.45 4.79
N ARG A 135 -10.47 -6.14 4.27
CA ARG A 135 -11.69 -6.93 4.53
C ARG A 135 -11.57 -8.35 3.98
N ALA A 136 -10.94 -8.52 2.80
CA ALA A 136 -10.71 -9.85 2.26
C ALA A 136 -9.82 -10.69 3.18
N LEU A 137 -8.69 -10.16 3.65
CA LEU A 137 -7.82 -10.83 4.61
C LEU A 137 -8.55 -11.17 5.91
N ASN A 138 -9.33 -10.22 6.44
CA ASN A 138 -9.99 -10.38 7.74
C ASN A 138 -11.29 -11.21 7.72
N SER A 139 -11.93 -11.37 6.56
CA SER A 139 -13.28 -11.98 6.51
C SER A 139 -13.43 -13.07 5.45
N SER A 140 -12.74 -12.97 4.31
CA SER A 140 -12.94 -13.87 3.18
C SER A 140 -11.87 -14.95 3.07
N LEU A 141 -10.65 -14.66 3.51
CA LEU A 141 -9.49 -15.56 3.42
C LEU A 141 -9.16 -16.23 4.77
N THR A 142 -10.10 -16.24 5.68
CA THR A 142 -9.91 -16.72 7.07
C THR A 142 -9.78 -18.25 7.20
N ALA A 143 -10.02 -19.00 6.14
CA ALA A 143 -9.81 -20.45 6.10
C ALA A 143 -8.36 -20.82 5.72
N ASP A 144 -7.57 -19.85 5.30
CA ASP A 144 -6.21 -20.04 4.80
C ASP A 144 -5.16 -19.54 5.78
N GLU A 145 -4.04 -20.26 5.85
CA GLU A 145 -2.76 -19.69 6.26
C GLU A 145 -2.19 -18.92 5.07
N ILE A 146 -1.98 -17.63 5.25
CA ILE A 146 -1.39 -16.81 4.19
C ILE A 146 0.12 -17.00 4.19
N ASP A 147 0.66 -17.51 3.08
CA ASP A 147 2.08 -17.76 2.90
C ASP A 147 2.80 -16.60 2.23
N GLU A 148 2.11 -15.91 1.30
CA GLU A 148 2.70 -14.78 0.57
C GLU A 148 1.67 -13.67 0.29
N ILE A 149 2.14 -12.43 0.42
CA ILE A 149 1.48 -11.24 -0.14
C ILE A 149 2.50 -10.51 -0.99
N THR A 150 2.20 -10.29 -2.27
CA THR A 150 3.03 -9.50 -3.19
C THR A 150 2.14 -8.51 -3.93
N GLY A 151 2.51 -7.23 -3.92
CA GLY A 151 1.65 -6.21 -4.51
C GLY A 151 2.37 -5.07 -5.21
N ILE A 152 1.68 -4.52 -6.20
CA ILE A 152 1.93 -3.19 -6.75
C ILE A 152 1.05 -2.25 -5.94
N LEU A 153 1.64 -1.64 -4.89
CA LEU A 153 0.89 -0.91 -3.86
C LEU A 153 0.96 0.62 -4.03
N ASN A 154 1.68 1.10 -5.05
CA ASN A 154 1.81 2.54 -5.32
C ASN A 154 1.53 2.83 -6.81
N GLY A 155 0.45 3.58 -7.08
CA GLY A 155 0.01 3.92 -8.43
C GLY A 155 0.96 4.89 -9.15
N THR A 156 1.57 5.83 -8.43
CA THR A 156 2.52 6.80 -8.99
C THR A 156 3.74 6.11 -9.59
N THR A 157 4.37 5.23 -8.83
CA THR A 157 5.56 4.49 -9.31
C THR A 157 5.21 3.50 -10.41
N ASN A 158 4.05 2.84 -10.33
CA ASN A 158 3.61 1.94 -11.40
C ASN A 158 3.36 2.71 -12.70
N TYR A 159 2.69 3.87 -12.63
CA TYR A 159 2.53 4.77 -13.77
C TYR A 159 3.87 5.19 -14.37
N MET A 160 4.81 5.63 -13.52
CA MET A 160 6.12 6.08 -13.97
C MET A 160 6.89 4.97 -14.68
N LEU A 161 6.98 3.77 -14.10
CA LEU A 161 7.66 2.62 -14.70
C LEU A 161 7.00 2.19 -16.02
N TYR A 162 5.66 2.19 -16.08
CA TYR A 162 4.92 1.91 -17.30
C TYR A 162 5.23 2.92 -18.41
N LYS A 163 5.23 4.22 -18.11
CA LYS A 163 5.54 5.28 -19.09
C LYS A 163 7.00 5.21 -19.55
N MET A 164 7.95 5.01 -18.63
CA MET A 164 9.36 4.82 -18.99
C MET A 164 9.53 3.65 -19.96
N SER A 165 8.83 2.54 -19.76
CA SER A 165 8.89 1.36 -20.62
C SER A 165 8.23 1.56 -21.98
N THR A 166 7.07 2.24 -22.05
CA THR A 166 6.29 2.38 -23.30
C THR A 166 6.73 3.53 -24.18
N GLU A 167 7.26 4.62 -23.59
CA GLU A 167 7.63 5.83 -24.29
C GLU A 167 9.14 6.06 -24.34
N ASN A 168 9.93 5.16 -23.74
CA ASN A 168 11.39 5.24 -23.63
C ASN A 168 11.88 6.59 -23.06
N CYS A 169 11.16 7.10 -22.05
CA CYS A 169 11.45 8.36 -21.39
C CYS A 169 12.29 8.14 -20.12
N ASP A 170 13.06 9.16 -19.74
CA ASP A 170 13.80 9.15 -18.47
C ASP A 170 12.89 9.41 -17.25
N PHE A 171 13.41 9.08 -16.08
CA PHE A 171 12.72 9.22 -14.80
C PHE A 171 12.22 10.65 -14.54
N ASP A 172 13.06 11.67 -14.77
CA ASP A 172 12.73 13.08 -14.47
C ASP A 172 11.63 13.62 -15.37
N THR A 173 11.62 13.21 -16.63
CA THR A 173 10.59 13.57 -17.62
C THR A 173 9.23 13.00 -17.18
N VAL A 174 9.19 11.72 -16.85
CA VAL A 174 7.95 11.06 -16.44
C VAL A 174 7.46 11.55 -15.06
N LEU A 175 8.39 11.87 -14.14
CA LEU A 175 8.00 12.45 -12.84
C LEU A 175 7.31 13.80 -13.02
N LYS A 176 7.81 14.68 -13.87
CA LYS A 176 7.16 15.98 -14.18
C LYS A 176 5.77 15.78 -14.79
N GLU A 177 5.61 14.79 -15.67
CA GLU A 177 4.31 14.44 -16.24
C GLU A 177 3.34 13.93 -15.17
N ALA A 178 3.80 13.04 -14.27
CA ALA A 178 3.00 12.53 -13.16
C ALA A 178 2.54 13.65 -12.22
N GLN A 179 3.43 14.61 -11.92
CA GLN A 179 3.09 15.80 -11.14
C GLN A 179 2.07 16.70 -11.85
N ALA A 180 2.23 16.95 -13.15
CA ALA A 180 1.29 17.75 -13.94
C ALA A 180 -0.11 17.12 -14.01
N LYS A 181 -0.19 15.79 -13.99
CA LYS A 181 -1.46 15.04 -13.95
C LYS A 181 -2.04 14.87 -12.54
N GLY A 182 -1.32 15.30 -11.50
CA GLY A 182 -1.73 15.14 -10.10
C GLY A 182 -1.59 13.71 -9.56
N TYR A 183 -0.80 12.85 -10.23
CA TYR A 183 -0.48 11.49 -9.76
C TYR A 183 0.69 11.49 -8.76
N ALA A 184 1.56 12.49 -8.82
CA ALA A 184 2.63 12.73 -7.86
C ALA A 184 2.47 14.11 -7.21
N GLU A 185 2.77 14.19 -5.92
CA GLU A 185 2.84 15.48 -5.19
C GLU A 185 4.14 16.24 -5.53
N ALA A 186 4.24 17.50 -5.07
CA ALA A 186 5.45 18.31 -5.25
C ALA A 186 6.68 17.65 -4.60
N ASP A 187 6.52 17.01 -3.44
CA ASP A 187 7.51 16.12 -2.84
C ASP A 187 7.10 14.66 -3.05
N PRO A 188 7.62 13.97 -4.06
CA PRO A 188 7.29 12.58 -4.39
C PRO A 188 8.13 11.55 -3.63
N THR A 189 8.99 11.97 -2.69
CA THR A 189 10.00 11.13 -2.04
C THR A 189 9.40 9.87 -1.42
N ALA A 190 8.24 9.96 -0.79
CA ALA A 190 7.57 8.81 -0.19
C ALA A 190 7.12 7.77 -1.21
N ASP A 191 6.71 8.21 -2.42
CA ASP A 191 6.30 7.34 -3.50
C ASP A 191 7.52 6.72 -4.18
N VAL A 192 8.39 7.55 -4.78
CA VAL A 192 9.52 7.08 -5.60
C VAL A 192 10.60 6.38 -4.79
N GLY A 193 10.70 6.68 -3.48
CA GLY A 193 11.58 5.99 -2.53
C GLY A 193 11.01 4.68 -1.98
N GLY A 194 9.75 4.35 -2.24
CA GLY A 194 9.09 3.11 -1.80
C GLY A 194 8.46 3.14 -0.41
N ALA A 195 8.58 4.25 0.34
CA ALA A 195 8.07 4.33 1.72
C ALA A 195 6.54 4.19 1.83
N ASP A 196 5.79 4.63 0.81
CA ASP A 196 4.34 4.44 0.73
C ASP A 196 3.99 2.95 0.62
N ALA A 197 4.62 2.23 -0.30
CA ALA A 197 4.42 0.79 -0.47
C ALA A 197 4.88 -0.01 0.76
N CYS A 198 5.97 0.45 1.42
CA CYS A 198 6.51 -0.15 2.64
C CYS A 198 5.50 -0.12 3.80
N ARG A 199 4.86 1.02 4.06
CA ARG A 199 3.83 1.12 5.10
C ARG A 199 2.62 0.23 4.80
N LYS A 200 2.21 0.14 3.53
CA LYS A 200 1.09 -0.71 3.12
C LYS A 200 1.39 -2.19 3.28
N ILE A 201 2.56 -2.66 2.85
CA ILE A 201 2.90 -4.08 3.03
C ILE A 201 3.07 -4.42 4.52
N ALA A 202 3.55 -3.50 5.36
CA ALA A 202 3.62 -3.72 6.79
C ALA A 202 2.23 -3.94 7.42
N ILE A 203 1.23 -3.15 7.01
CA ILE A 203 -0.16 -3.31 7.45
C ILE A 203 -0.71 -4.66 6.99
N LEU A 204 -0.58 -4.97 5.70
CA LEU A 204 -1.12 -6.23 5.12
C LEU A 204 -0.46 -7.47 5.74
N SER A 205 0.86 -7.43 5.97
CA SER A 205 1.59 -8.51 6.62
C SER A 205 1.19 -8.68 8.09
N SER A 206 1.01 -7.57 8.79
CA SER A 206 0.54 -7.62 10.19
C SER A 206 -0.83 -8.30 10.32
N LEU A 207 -1.74 -7.99 9.38
CA LEU A 207 -3.06 -8.62 9.33
C LEU A 207 -2.98 -10.11 8.96
N ALA A 208 -2.18 -10.45 7.95
CA ALA A 208 -2.08 -11.82 7.45
C ALA A 208 -1.41 -12.77 8.46
N TYR A 209 -0.48 -12.27 9.26
CA TYR A 209 0.32 -13.08 10.19
C TYR A 209 -0.05 -12.87 11.67
N GLY A 210 -1.02 -12.00 11.95
CA GLY A 210 -1.54 -11.77 13.29
C GLY A 210 -0.57 -11.10 14.27
N LYS A 211 0.54 -10.50 13.78
CA LYS A 211 1.59 -9.88 14.60
C LYS A 211 2.01 -8.52 14.02
N PHE A 212 2.48 -7.63 14.87
CA PHE A 212 2.94 -6.30 14.46
C PHE A 212 4.24 -6.36 13.65
N LEU A 213 4.20 -5.95 12.39
CA LEU A 213 5.38 -5.70 11.56
C LEU A 213 5.70 -4.20 11.55
N ASN A 214 6.86 -3.84 12.10
CA ASN A 214 7.36 -2.48 12.02
C ASN A 214 7.89 -2.21 10.60
N TYR A 215 7.29 -1.24 9.90
CA TYR A 215 7.72 -0.88 8.54
C TYR A 215 9.19 -0.39 8.46
N GLU A 216 9.77 0.10 9.56
CA GLU A 216 11.17 0.53 9.62
C GLU A 216 12.16 -0.64 9.52
N ASP A 217 11.71 -1.87 9.79
CA ASP A 217 12.53 -3.08 9.68
C ASP A 217 12.52 -3.67 8.25
N ILE A 218 11.67 -3.17 7.36
CA ILE A 218 11.53 -3.67 5.99
C ILE A 218 12.59 -3.01 5.08
N TYR A 219 13.41 -3.84 4.43
CA TYR A 219 14.31 -3.33 3.39
C TYR A 219 13.51 -2.66 2.28
N THR A 220 13.84 -1.41 2.00
CA THR A 220 13.09 -0.60 1.04
C THR A 220 14.03 0.07 0.04
N GLU A 221 13.82 -0.23 -1.24
CA GLU A 221 14.52 0.36 -2.38
C GLU A 221 13.48 0.92 -3.36
N GLY A 222 13.61 2.21 -3.69
CA GLY A 222 12.72 2.90 -4.63
C GLY A 222 13.15 2.75 -6.10
N ILE A 223 12.47 3.52 -6.97
CA ILE A 223 12.67 3.45 -8.42
C ILE A 223 13.62 4.51 -9.00
N THR A 224 14.22 5.34 -8.16
CA THR A 224 15.02 6.50 -8.59
C THR A 224 16.29 6.14 -9.38
N LYS A 225 16.73 4.89 -9.29
CA LYS A 225 17.90 4.37 -10.01
C LYS A 225 17.55 3.68 -11.34
N ILE A 226 16.26 3.52 -11.64
CA ILE A 226 15.82 2.89 -12.88
C ILE A 226 16.01 3.88 -14.05
N THR A 227 16.60 3.39 -15.13
CA THR A 227 16.96 4.18 -16.30
C THR A 227 16.32 3.62 -17.57
N PRO A 228 16.26 4.39 -18.67
CA PRO A 228 15.82 3.86 -19.97
C PRO A 228 16.57 2.61 -20.43
N ALA A 229 17.87 2.52 -20.12
CA ALA A 229 18.68 1.33 -20.44
C ALA A 229 18.15 0.07 -19.71
N ASP A 230 17.70 0.19 -18.46
CA ASP A 230 17.07 -0.92 -17.73
C ASP A 230 15.75 -1.37 -18.41
N MET A 231 14.99 -0.43 -18.99
CA MET A 231 13.76 -0.74 -19.73
C MET A 231 14.04 -1.48 -21.04
N GLU A 232 15.10 -1.13 -21.76
CA GLU A 232 15.50 -1.85 -22.98
C GLU A 232 15.92 -3.30 -22.66
N TYR A 233 16.69 -3.53 -21.59
CA TYR A 233 17.02 -4.88 -21.15
C TYR A 233 15.79 -5.67 -20.66
N ALA A 234 14.88 -5.02 -19.93
CA ALA A 234 13.65 -5.66 -19.52
C ALA A 234 12.82 -6.14 -20.71
N LYS A 235 12.74 -5.33 -21.76
CA LYS A 235 12.07 -5.65 -23.02
C LYS A 235 12.74 -6.82 -23.75
N GLU A 236 14.09 -6.82 -23.84
CA GLU A 236 14.87 -7.90 -24.44
C GLU A 236 14.64 -9.24 -23.72
N LEU A 237 14.53 -9.19 -22.39
CA LEU A 237 14.22 -10.36 -21.57
C LEU A 237 12.73 -10.77 -21.60
N GLY A 238 11.87 -10.03 -22.31
CA GLY A 238 10.42 -10.26 -22.31
C GLY A 238 9.73 -10.01 -20.96
N MET A 239 10.34 -9.13 -20.15
CA MET A 239 9.90 -8.78 -18.79
C MET A 239 9.49 -7.32 -18.69
N THR A 240 8.93 -6.94 -17.54
CA THR A 240 8.62 -5.57 -17.18
C THR A 240 9.17 -5.24 -15.80
N ILE A 241 9.53 -3.98 -15.53
CA ILE A 241 9.98 -3.55 -14.20
C ILE A 241 8.78 -3.07 -13.40
N LYS A 242 8.61 -3.60 -12.20
CA LYS A 242 7.58 -3.20 -11.23
C LYS A 242 8.23 -2.91 -9.88
N LEU A 243 7.72 -1.89 -9.15
CA LEU A 243 8.02 -1.76 -7.73
C LEU A 243 7.11 -2.73 -6.97
N LEU A 244 7.66 -3.82 -6.49
CA LEU A 244 6.93 -4.81 -5.72
C LEU A 244 7.17 -4.61 -4.22
N ALA A 245 6.09 -4.69 -3.46
CA ALA A 245 6.12 -4.87 -2.02
C ALA A 245 5.73 -6.31 -1.74
N THR A 246 6.64 -7.09 -1.17
CA THR A 246 6.43 -8.53 -0.94
C THR A 246 6.66 -8.89 0.52
N SER A 247 5.90 -9.86 1.00
CA SER A 247 6.05 -10.49 2.31
C SER A 247 5.74 -11.96 2.20
N ARG A 248 6.58 -12.81 2.81
CA ARG A 248 6.46 -14.28 2.75
C ARG A 248 6.76 -14.90 4.10
N ARG A 249 6.09 -16.02 4.38
CA ARG A 249 6.42 -16.90 5.49
C ARG A 249 7.61 -17.80 5.09
N ILE A 250 8.62 -17.91 5.96
CA ILE A 250 9.78 -18.81 5.79
C ILE A 250 9.91 -19.63 7.06
N GLY A 251 9.26 -20.80 7.10
CA GLY A 251 9.14 -21.58 8.34
C GLY A 251 8.44 -20.78 9.45
N ASP A 252 9.11 -20.60 10.59
CA ASP A 252 8.60 -19.82 11.72
C ASP A 252 8.97 -18.31 11.64
N SER A 253 9.70 -17.91 10.60
CA SER A 253 10.16 -16.54 10.36
C SER A 253 9.44 -15.93 9.16
N PHE A 254 9.65 -14.63 8.95
CA PHE A 254 9.02 -13.90 7.87
C PHE A 254 10.06 -13.07 7.11
N TYR A 255 9.80 -12.89 5.84
CA TYR A 255 10.56 -12.02 4.96
C TYR A 255 9.65 -10.90 4.46
N ALA A 256 10.17 -9.67 4.38
CA ALA A 256 9.47 -8.57 3.74
C ALA A 256 10.47 -7.63 3.04
N MET A 257 10.08 -7.13 1.87
CA MET A 257 10.92 -6.23 1.07
C MET A 257 10.04 -5.33 0.19
N VAL A 258 10.54 -4.13 -0.10
CA VAL A 258 10.05 -3.27 -1.18
C VAL A 258 11.21 -2.95 -2.10
N ALA A 259 11.11 -3.34 -3.37
CA ALA A 259 12.17 -3.10 -4.34
C ALA A 259 11.65 -3.16 -5.79
N PRO A 260 12.39 -2.62 -6.77
CA PRO A 260 12.17 -2.92 -8.17
C PRO A 260 12.46 -4.40 -8.47
N PHE A 261 11.55 -5.02 -9.24
CA PHE A 261 11.66 -6.37 -9.75
C PHE A 261 11.41 -6.42 -11.25
N LEU A 262 12.14 -7.27 -11.95
CA LEU A 262 11.79 -7.73 -13.30
C LEU A 262 10.72 -8.82 -13.18
N VAL A 263 9.56 -8.57 -13.75
CA VAL A 263 8.39 -9.43 -13.67
C VAL A 263 8.13 -10.04 -15.05
N GLY A 264 8.11 -11.37 -15.12
CA GLY A 264 7.86 -12.12 -16.36
C GLY A 264 6.38 -12.23 -16.71
N GLN A 265 6.08 -12.61 -17.97
CA GLN A 265 4.72 -12.72 -18.51
C GLN A 265 3.85 -13.80 -17.82
N SER A 266 4.46 -14.74 -17.13
CA SER A 266 3.75 -15.76 -16.34
C SER A 266 3.14 -15.22 -15.06
N SER A 267 3.65 -14.10 -14.55
CA SER A 267 3.13 -13.45 -13.33
C SER A 267 1.85 -12.66 -13.63
N PRO A 268 0.79 -12.81 -12.84
CA PRO A 268 -0.42 -11.99 -12.99
C PRO A 268 -0.16 -10.48 -12.79
N LEU A 269 0.93 -10.12 -12.12
CA LEU A 269 1.33 -8.71 -11.90
C LEU A 269 1.97 -8.06 -13.13
N TYR A 270 2.39 -8.84 -14.13
CA TYR A 270 3.01 -8.34 -15.37
C TYR A 270 2.13 -7.31 -16.08
N SER A 271 0.83 -7.58 -16.20
CA SER A 271 -0.13 -6.77 -16.94
C SER A 271 -0.77 -5.63 -16.11
N VAL A 272 -0.39 -5.47 -14.85
CA VAL A 272 -0.87 -4.37 -14.01
C VAL A 272 -0.13 -3.09 -14.37
N ASN A 273 -0.73 -2.23 -15.17
CA ASN A 273 -0.11 -1.04 -15.77
C ASN A 273 -0.78 0.25 -15.31
N ASP A 274 -0.19 1.40 -15.71
CA ASP A 274 -0.72 2.74 -15.43
C ASP A 274 -0.83 3.00 -13.92
N VAL A 275 -1.84 3.71 -13.47
CA VAL A 275 -2.08 4.07 -12.05
C VAL A 275 -2.72 2.94 -11.22
N PHE A 276 -2.97 1.79 -11.84
CA PHE A 276 -3.64 0.68 -11.15
C PHE A 276 -2.72 -0.03 -10.17
N ASN A 277 -3.33 -0.55 -9.12
CA ASN A 277 -2.69 -1.37 -8.11
C ASN A 277 -3.23 -2.80 -8.18
N ALA A 278 -2.44 -3.74 -7.68
CA ALA A 278 -2.87 -5.10 -7.44
C ALA A 278 -2.21 -5.67 -6.19
N VAL A 279 -2.93 -6.51 -5.48
CA VAL A 279 -2.42 -7.30 -4.36
C VAL A 279 -2.65 -8.77 -4.69
N PHE A 280 -1.57 -9.50 -4.85
CA PHE A 280 -1.54 -10.94 -5.00
C PHE A 280 -1.38 -11.57 -3.61
N VAL A 281 -2.15 -12.59 -3.32
CA VAL A 281 -2.15 -13.33 -2.06
C VAL A 281 -2.09 -14.82 -2.38
N HIS A 282 -1.16 -15.53 -1.75
CA HIS A 282 -1.09 -16.99 -1.80
C HIS A 282 -1.48 -17.57 -0.44
N GLY A 283 -2.52 -18.39 -0.42
CA GLY A 283 -2.97 -19.14 0.74
C GLY A 283 -2.75 -20.64 0.56
N ASN A 284 -2.50 -21.34 1.64
CA ASN A 284 -2.14 -22.77 1.62
C ASN A 284 -3.28 -23.70 1.13
N VAL A 285 -4.52 -23.23 1.12
CA VAL A 285 -5.70 -24.00 0.69
C VAL A 285 -6.33 -23.43 -0.58
N LEU A 286 -6.55 -22.12 -0.62
CA LEU A 286 -7.11 -21.43 -1.78
C LEU A 286 -6.14 -21.42 -2.97
N GLY A 287 -4.83 -21.36 -2.71
CA GLY A 287 -3.81 -21.03 -3.71
C GLY A 287 -3.79 -19.53 -4.00
N ASP A 288 -3.75 -19.17 -5.28
CA ASP A 288 -3.54 -17.81 -5.73
C ASP A 288 -4.84 -17.01 -5.81
N ALA A 289 -4.86 -15.83 -5.22
CA ALA A 289 -5.90 -14.82 -5.42
C ALA A 289 -5.27 -13.46 -5.74
N MET A 290 -5.91 -12.68 -6.59
CA MET A 290 -5.45 -11.33 -6.92
C MET A 290 -6.60 -10.31 -6.79
N PHE A 291 -6.33 -9.22 -6.12
CA PHE A 291 -7.23 -8.07 -5.97
C PHE A 291 -6.66 -6.91 -6.79
N TYR A 292 -7.42 -6.42 -7.75
CA TYR A 292 -6.99 -5.41 -8.71
C TYR A 292 -7.96 -4.24 -8.74
N GLY A 293 -7.46 -3.01 -8.86
CA GLY A 293 -8.29 -1.82 -8.97
C GLY A 293 -7.53 -0.50 -8.84
N SER A 294 -8.27 0.56 -8.60
CA SER A 294 -7.71 1.90 -8.37
C SER A 294 -7.11 2.00 -6.97
N GLY A 295 -5.79 2.10 -6.89
CA GLY A 295 -5.03 2.16 -5.64
C GLY A 295 -5.12 3.49 -4.90
N ALA A 296 -5.69 4.54 -5.54
CA ALA A 296 -5.88 5.87 -5.00
C ALA A 296 -7.01 6.60 -5.74
N GLY A 297 -7.36 7.79 -5.28
CA GLY A 297 -8.34 8.66 -5.92
C GLY A 297 -9.52 9.00 -5.01
N LYS A 298 -10.18 10.14 -5.27
CA LYS A 298 -11.28 10.67 -4.46
C LYS A 298 -12.37 9.62 -4.18
N LEU A 299 -13.01 9.13 -5.24
CA LEU A 299 -14.16 8.22 -5.12
C LEU A 299 -13.77 6.77 -4.77
N PRO A 300 -12.69 6.18 -5.33
CA PRO A 300 -12.26 4.84 -4.91
C PRO A 300 -11.95 4.76 -3.41
N THR A 301 -11.15 5.70 -2.88
CA THR A 301 -10.80 5.74 -1.45
C THR A 301 -12.04 6.01 -0.58
N ALA A 302 -12.89 6.95 -0.99
CA ALA A 302 -14.16 7.22 -0.30
C ALA A 302 -15.10 6.01 -0.29
N SER A 303 -15.13 5.22 -1.36
CA SER A 303 -15.92 3.98 -1.43
C SER A 303 -15.49 2.98 -0.36
N ALA A 304 -14.19 2.81 -0.14
CA ALA A 304 -13.66 1.93 0.92
C ALA A 304 -14.03 2.43 2.33
N VAL A 305 -13.91 3.76 2.57
CA VAL A 305 -14.34 4.39 3.83
C VAL A 305 -15.84 4.16 4.07
N VAL A 306 -16.68 4.39 3.05
CA VAL A 306 -18.13 4.20 3.19
C VAL A 306 -18.49 2.73 3.41
N ALA A 307 -17.73 1.79 2.84
CA ALA A 307 -17.91 0.37 3.12
C ALA A 307 -17.61 0.04 4.60
N ASP A 308 -16.58 0.68 5.21
CA ASP A 308 -16.31 0.56 6.64
C ASP A 308 -17.47 1.13 7.49
N ILE A 309 -18.02 2.29 7.11
CA ILE A 309 -19.18 2.89 7.79
C ILE A 309 -20.36 1.93 7.75
N VAL A 310 -20.65 1.31 6.60
CA VAL A 310 -21.71 0.32 6.45
C VAL A 310 -21.49 -0.90 7.38
N ASP A 311 -20.27 -1.41 7.45
CA ASP A 311 -19.96 -2.54 8.32
C ASP A 311 -20.07 -2.18 9.79
N MET A 312 -19.59 -1.02 10.22
CA MET A 312 -19.75 -0.52 11.59
C MET A 312 -21.22 -0.31 11.95
N THR A 313 -22.04 0.14 11.01
CA THR A 313 -23.49 0.29 11.20
C THR A 313 -24.15 -1.06 11.47
N LYS A 314 -23.81 -2.10 10.71
CA LYS A 314 -24.33 -3.47 10.92
C LYS A 314 -23.86 -4.08 12.23
N HIS A 315 -22.69 -3.69 12.70
CA HIS A 315 -22.06 -4.21 13.92
C HIS A 315 -22.03 -3.15 15.03
N LYS A 316 -23.12 -2.36 15.14
CA LYS A 316 -23.24 -1.37 16.22
C LYS A 316 -23.19 -2.09 17.58
N ASN A 317 -22.32 -1.59 18.48
CA ASN A 317 -22.06 -2.17 19.81
C ASN A 317 -21.51 -3.62 19.76
N THR A 318 -20.88 -4.00 18.67
CA THR A 318 -20.22 -5.31 18.51
C THR A 318 -18.89 -5.09 17.81
N ASN A 319 -17.80 -5.56 18.41
CA ASN A 319 -16.48 -5.45 17.81
C ASN A 319 -16.30 -6.47 16.68
N ILE A 320 -15.93 -6.01 15.51
CA ILE A 320 -15.44 -6.86 14.42
C ILE A 320 -13.99 -7.21 14.77
N TYR A 321 -13.77 -8.46 15.16
CA TYR A 321 -12.46 -8.92 15.56
C TYR A 321 -11.48 -8.87 14.37
N ILE A 322 -10.32 -8.26 14.61
CA ILE A 322 -9.18 -8.23 13.70
C ILE A 322 -8.01 -8.85 14.48
N ASP A 323 -7.42 -9.90 13.92
CA ASP A 323 -6.26 -10.55 14.52
C ASP A 323 -4.98 -9.74 14.20
N TRP A 324 -4.56 -8.96 15.18
CA TRP A 324 -3.32 -8.17 15.10
C TRP A 324 -2.79 -7.94 16.52
N SER A 325 -1.92 -8.83 16.95
CA SER A 325 -1.23 -8.72 18.25
C SER A 325 -0.18 -7.58 18.23
N PRO A 326 0.08 -6.93 19.37
CA PRO A 326 1.20 -6.02 19.53
C PRO A 326 2.56 -6.75 19.54
N GLU A 327 2.58 -8.08 19.59
CA GLU A 327 3.81 -8.87 19.50
C GLU A 327 4.50 -8.60 18.16
N LYS A 328 5.80 -8.28 18.23
CA LYS A 328 6.57 -7.94 17.03
C LYS A 328 6.82 -9.17 16.16
N LEU A 329 6.53 -9.05 14.87
CA LEU A 329 6.91 -10.03 13.86
C LEU A 329 8.42 -10.01 13.68
N THR A 330 9.07 -11.18 13.70
CA THR A 330 10.50 -11.30 13.46
C THR A 330 10.78 -11.51 11.98
N LEU A 331 11.45 -10.54 11.35
CA LEU A 331 11.95 -10.69 9.98
C LEU A 331 13.31 -11.40 9.95
N VAL A 332 13.52 -12.22 8.92
CA VAL A 332 14.86 -12.64 8.53
C VAL A 332 15.63 -11.43 7.97
N ASP A 333 16.96 -11.42 8.13
CA ASP A 333 17.78 -10.38 7.50
C ASP A 333 17.59 -10.46 5.97
N TYR A 334 17.33 -9.32 5.32
CA TYR A 334 17.15 -9.28 3.87
C TYR A 334 18.39 -9.83 3.13
N LYS A 335 19.57 -9.75 3.74
CA LYS A 335 20.83 -10.27 3.20
C LYS A 335 20.84 -11.79 3.03
N ASP A 336 20.02 -12.49 3.81
CA ASP A 336 19.85 -13.94 3.74
C ASP A 336 18.77 -14.35 2.73
N SER A 337 18.03 -13.38 2.17
CA SER A 337 17.01 -13.67 1.15
C SER A 337 17.64 -14.11 -0.16
N VAL A 338 17.08 -15.16 -0.75
CA VAL A 338 17.55 -15.75 -2.00
C VAL A 338 16.76 -15.16 -3.17
N ASN A 339 17.48 -14.59 -4.13
CA ASN A 339 16.93 -14.01 -5.36
C ASN A 339 17.83 -14.31 -6.55
N SER A 340 17.30 -14.31 -7.76
CA SER A 340 18.08 -14.12 -8.98
C SER A 340 18.14 -12.63 -9.30
N PHE A 341 19.23 -12.21 -9.96
CA PHE A 341 19.46 -10.80 -10.28
C PHE A 341 19.73 -10.62 -11.77
N PHE A 342 19.12 -9.62 -12.34
CA PHE A 342 19.59 -9.01 -13.57
C PHE A 342 20.61 -7.91 -13.22
N VAL A 343 21.73 -7.89 -13.93
CA VAL A 343 22.84 -6.96 -13.69
C VAL A 343 23.26 -6.32 -15.00
N ARG A 344 23.47 -5.01 -14.98
CA ARG A 344 24.13 -4.24 -16.03
C ARG A 344 25.53 -3.86 -15.58
N THR A 345 26.52 -4.10 -16.42
CA THR A 345 27.93 -3.86 -16.10
C THR A 345 28.73 -3.38 -17.31
N SER A 346 29.82 -2.64 -17.05
CA SER A 346 30.85 -2.35 -18.05
C SER A 346 32.02 -3.33 -18.02
N SER A 347 32.02 -4.28 -17.09
CA SER A 347 33.06 -5.31 -16.97
C SER A 347 32.95 -6.37 -18.09
N GLY A 348 34.10 -6.93 -18.49
CA GLY A 348 34.16 -7.99 -19.52
C GLY A 348 33.64 -9.33 -19.03
N LYS A 349 33.25 -10.23 -19.95
CA LYS A 349 32.67 -11.53 -19.67
C LYS A 349 33.51 -12.40 -18.73
N GLU A 350 34.83 -12.44 -18.92
CA GLU A 350 35.73 -13.21 -18.07
C GLU A 350 35.68 -12.74 -16.60
N THR A 351 35.60 -11.43 -16.37
CA THR A 351 35.49 -10.86 -15.01
C THR A 351 34.15 -11.19 -14.40
N ILE A 352 33.05 -11.15 -15.19
CA ILE A 352 31.70 -11.53 -14.77
C ILE A 352 31.69 -13.01 -14.33
N GLU A 353 32.20 -13.92 -15.17
CA GLU A 353 32.21 -15.36 -14.90
C GLU A 353 33.08 -15.73 -13.71
N ASN A 354 34.19 -15.01 -13.48
CA ASN A 354 35.02 -15.18 -12.27
C ASN A 354 34.28 -14.76 -11.00
N ALA A 355 33.44 -13.73 -11.06
CA ALA A 355 32.69 -13.21 -9.90
C ALA A 355 31.41 -13.98 -9.60
N PHE A 356 30.63 -14.32 -10.64
CA PHE A 356 29.28 -14.90 -10.52
C PHE A 356 29.16 -16.36 -10.97
N GLY A 357 30.23 -16.91 -11.56
CA GLY A 357 30.18 -18.24 -12.18
C GLY A 357 29.40 -18.23 -13.50
N SER A 358 28.62 -19.28 -13.75
CA SER A 358 27.81 -19.39 -14.97
C SER A 358 26.60 -18.44 -14.89
N VAL A 359 26.48 -17.54 -15.86
CA VAL A 359 25.41 -16.55 -16.02
C VAL A 359 24.76 -16.67 -17.40
N GLU A 360 23.56 -16.10 -17.55
CA GLU A 360 22.91 -15.96 -18.86
C GLU A 360 23.02 -14.50 -19.33
N TYR A 361 23.59 -14.30 -20.51
CA TYR A 361 23.81 -12.96 -21.05
C TYR A 361 22.58 -12.45 -21.80
N ALA A 362 22.29 -11.16 -21.63
CA ALA A 362 21.30 -10.41 -22.39
C ALA A 362 21.98 -9.28 -23.17
N ASP A 363 21.52 -9.00 -24.39
CA ASP A 363 22.05 -7.95 -25.26
C ASP A 363 20.94 -7.02 -25.76
N ALA A 364 20.83 -5.86 -25.16
CA ALA A 364 19.91 -4.81 -25.58
C ALA A 364 20.53 -3.83 -26.59
N GLY A 365 21.70 -4.15 -27.20
CA GLY A 365 22.36 -3.32 -28.18
C GLY A 365 22.98 -2.02 -27.62
N ILE A 366 23.21 -1.94 -26.29
CA ILE A 366 23.76 -0.75 -25.63
C ILE A 366 25.28 -0.84 -25.63
N ALA A 367 25.92 0.09 -26.31
CA ALA A 367 27.37 0.11 -26.44
C ALA A 367 28.08 0.31 -25.10
N GLY A 368 29.11 -0.50 -24.82
CA GLY A 368 29.94 -0.40 -23.61
C GLY A 368 29.31 -0.99 -22.36
N GLU A 369 28.23 -1.73 -22.50
CA GLU A 369 27.57 -2.46 -21.40
C GLU A 369 27.30 -3.92 -21.76
N ILE A 370 27.24 -4.76 -20.75
CA ILE A 370 26.82 -6.15 -20.82
C ILE A 370 25.71 -6.34 -19.79
N GLY A 371 24.58 -6.92 -20.22
CA GLY A 371 23.52 -7.40 -19.35
C GLY A 371 23.68 -8.90 -19.09
N PHE A 372 23.38 -9.35 -17.87
CA PHE A 372 23.33 -10.78 -17.55
C PHE A 372 22.37 -11.04 -16.39
N THR A 373 21.88 -12.29 -16.31
CA THR A 373 21.12 -12.79 -15.15
C THR A 373 21.94 -13.80 -14.38
N THR A 374 21.83 -13.75 -13.05
CA THR A 374 22.47 -14.71 -12.14
C THR A 374 21.56 -15.92 -11.91
N LYS A 375 22.15 -16.99 -11.37
CA LYS A 375 21.37 -18.01 -10.65
C LYS A 375 20.89 -17.47 -9.31
N ASP A 376 20.01 -18.23 -8.64
CA ASP A 376 19.60 -17.94 -7.29
C ASP A 376 20.81 -17.84 -6.36
N MET A 377 20.87 -16.76 -5.59
CA MET A 377 21.89 -16.49 -4.58
C MET A 377 21.33 -15.56 -3.50
N THR A 378 21.94 -15.55 -2.34
CA THR A 378 21.57 -14.59 -1.30
C THR A 378 22.01 -13.17 -1.67
N GLU A 379 21.33 -12.16 -1.11
CA GLU A 379 21.75 -10.76 -1.27
C GLU A 379 23.21 -10.55 -0.83
N ALA A 380 23.64 -11.23 0.26
CA ALA A 380 25.02 -11.16 0.75
C ALA A 380 26.03 -11.75 -0.24
N GLU A 381 25.70 -12.89 -0.88
CA GLU A 381 26.53 -13.47 -1.93
C GLU A 381 26.60 -12.57 -3.15
N PHE A 382 25.46 -12.00 -3.53
CA PHE A 382 25.38 -11.02 -4.62
C PHE A 382 26.28 -9.81 -4.35
N GLU A 383 26.16 -9.17 -3.18
CA GLU A 383 26.98 -8.01 -2.80
C GLU A 383 28.50 -8.33 -2.86
N LYS A 384 28.90 -9.52 -2.41
CA LYS A 384 30.29 -9.98 -2.47
C LYS A 384 30.80 -10.18 -3.91
N ALA A 385 29.97 -10.76 -4.79
CA ALA A 385 30.31 -10.95 -6.20
C ALA A 385 30.32 -9.62 -6.95
N ALA A 386 29.32 -8.77 -6.73
CA ALA A 386 29.17 -7.45 -7.35
C ALA A 386 30.33 -6.50 -7.02
N ALA A 387 30.95 -6.63 -5.85
CA ALA A 387 32.14 -5.84 -5.50
C ALA A 387 33.37 -6.12 -6.37
N GLN A 388 33.36 -7.18 -7.20
CA GLN A 388 34.45 -7.56 -8.11
C GLN A 388 34.28 -7.04 -9.54
N ILE A 389 33.13 -6.39 -9.83
CA ILE A 389 32.80 -5.85 -11.16
C ILE A 389 32.29 -4.41 -11.06
N GLU A 390 32.24 -3.71 -12.18
CA GLU A 390 31.64 -2.39 -12.27
C GLU A 390 30.13 -2.49 -12.53
N VAL A 391 29.32 -2.57 -11.48
CA VAL A 391 27.84 -2.61 -11.60
C VAL A 391 27.29 -1.25 -11.98
N ARG A 392 26.57 -1.17 -13.08
CA ARG A 392 25.79 0.01 -13.49
C ARG A 392 24.43 0.06 -12.80
N ASN A 393 23.74 -1.07 -12.79
CA ASN A 393 22.49 -1.27 -12.07
C ASN A 393 22.26 -2.76 -11.84
N ARG A 394 21.41 -3.07 -10.84
CA ARG A 394 20.91 -4.41 -10.59
C ARG A 394 19.41 -4.37 -10.27
N ILE A 395 18.67 -5.37 -10.72
CA ILE A 395 17.24 -5.53 -10.46
C ILE A 395 16.99 -7.01 -10.14
N ARG A 396 16.18 -7.29 -9.14
CA ARG A 396 15.79 -8.67 -8.78
C ARG A 396 14.82 -9.24 -9.83
N LEU A 397 14.86 -10.56 -10.03
CA LEU A 397 13.87 -11.27 -10.82
C LEU A 397 12.75 -11.75 -9.88
N GLY A 398 11.47 -11.57 -10.32
CA GLY A 398 10.29 -11.93 -9.55
C GLY A 398 9.31 -12.78 -10.34
#